data_caca838fdd047816d5ba481d9029004b
#
_entry.id   caca838fdd047816d5ba481d9029004b
#
_cell.length_a   1.000
_cell.length_b   1.000
_cell.length_c   1.000
_cell.angle_alpha   90.00
_cell.angle_beta   90.00
_cell.angle_gamma   90.00
#
_symmetry.space_group_name_H-M   'P 1'
#
loop_
_entity.id
_entity.type
_entity.pdbx_description
1 polymer ?
#
loop_
_entity_poly.entity_id
_entity_poly.type
_entity_poly.pdbx_seq_one_letter_code
_entity_poly.pdbx_strand_id
1 'polypeptide(L)'
;MSGKQKPKFEVRGYSEHKAPKPASPSASTILVSPNNEILLLHRVQTSSAFPSAHVFPGGNLEPSDGEVASDPTDVNRHLENIAYRTGAIRELFEETGILLARESRTAESLLPVSTAVRKEGRESVHKGKVSFKSWLSSISPNAVLDTDRLIPFTHWITPPNVPKRFTTQMYVYFVDPAEKGNPSVHATADQIETMTPEWRSARDWLSLARSGDIILFPPQFLLLYLVSEILDGPGDSEEDILRKRAILKRRIETEGTPVPWKDKFISPIGMSFGEDGRSVLALDKPGPELKASTLKGDDEYVVLVKFNREGPRDVEIGLRKEVLRERRERGIDKPSKI
;
A
#
# COMPACT_ATOMS: atom_id res chain seq x y z
N MET A 1 17.96 15.08 -45.18
CA MET A 1 16.60 14.98 -44.59
C MET A 1 16.50 13.66 -43.88
N SER A 2 16.71 13.66 -42.56
CA SER A 2 16.68 12.43 -41.73
C SER A 2 15.42 12.47 -40.90
N GLY A 3 14.46 11.62 -41.26
CA GLY A 3 13.20 11.47 -40.56
C GLY A 3 13.42 10.77 -39.21
N LYS A 4 13.28 11.48 -38.11
CA LYS A 4 13.22 10.89 -36.78
C LYS A 4 11.90 10.14 -36.63
N GLN A 5 11.95 8.81 -36.69
CA GLN A 5 10.84 7.96 -36.28
C GLN A 5 10.54 8.18 -34.79
N LYS A 6 9.32 8.63 -34.50
CA LYS A 6 8.77 8.68 -33.13
C LYS A 6 8.63 7.23 -32.63
N PRO A 7 9.03 6.92 -31.38
CA PRO A 7 8.81 5.60 -30.84
C PRO A 7 7.31 5.33 -30.69
N LYS A 8 6.80 4.38 -31.47
CA LYS A 8 5.47 3.79 -31.27
C LYS A 8 5.54 2.92 -30.00
N PHE A 9 5.09 3.43 -28.88
CA PHE A 9 4.66 2.58 -27.79
C PHE A 9 3.26 2.05 -28.13
N GLU A 10 3.19 0.88 -28.71
CA GLU A 10 1.96 0.13 -28.76
C GLU A 10 1.61 -0.31 -27.33
N VAL A 11 0.52 0.24 -26.79
CA VAL A 11 -0.19 -0.43 -25.70
C VAL A 11 -0.65 -1.75 -26.30
N ARG A 12 0.07 -2.83 -26.00
CA ARG A 12 -0.36 -4.18 -26.40
C ARG A 12 -1.71 -4.41 -25.76
N GLY A 13 -2.76 -4.30 -26.59
CA GLY A 13 -4.06 -4.80 -26.26
C GLY A 13 -3.94 -6.24 -25.77
N TYR A 14 -4.83 -6.68 -24.91
CA TYR A 14 -4.91 -8.04 -24.43
C TYR A 14 -4.69 -9.01 -25.58
N SER A 15 -3.54 -9.69 -25.60
CA SER A 15 -3.40 -10.87 -26.46
C SER A 15 -4.25 -11.95 -25.81
N GLU A 16 -5.29 -12.40 -26.50
CA GLU A 16 -6.27 -13.42 -26.05
C GLU A 16 -5.67 -14.79 -25.72
N HIS A 17 -4.34 -14.94 -25.68
CA HIS A 17 -3.70 -16.25 -25.74
C HIS A 17 -3.05 -16.76 -24.45
N LYS A 18 -3.11 -16.02 -23.34
CA LYS A 18 -2.65 -16.57 -22.06
C LYS A 18 -3.39 -15.92 -20.89
N ALA A 19 -4.10 -16.73 -20.10
CA ALA A 19 -4.71 -16.25 -18.87
C ALA A 19 -3.65 -15.53 -18.00
N PRO A 20 -4.00 -14.38 -17.39
CA PRO A 20 -3.07 -13.67 -16.52
C PRO A 20 -2.69 -14.58 -15.34
N LYS A 21 -1.42 -14.46 -14.87
CA LYS A 21 -1.00 -15.20 -13.69
C LYS A 21 -1.88 -14.81 -12.51
N PRO A 22 -2.27 -15.77 -11.64
CA PRO A 22 -3.00 -15.46 -10.42
C PRO A 22 -2.28 -14.41 -9.58
N ALA A 23 -3.05 -13.49 -8.98
CA ALA A 23 -2.51 -12.51 -8.04
C ALA A 23 -2.18 -13.20 -6.71
N SER A 24 -0.95 -12.99 -6.20
CA SER A 24 -0.53 -13.54 -4.91
C SER A 24 -1.11 -12.71 -3.76
N PRO A 25 -1.73 -13.33 -2.73
CA PRO A 25 -2.16 -12.61 -1.55
C PRO A 25 -0.99 -11.92 -0.87
N SER A 26 -1.19 -10.66 -0.50
CA SER A 26 -0.20 -9.84 0.17
C SER A 26 -0.86 -8.81 1.08
N ALA A 27 -0.12 -8.29 2.03
CA ALA A 27 -0.58 -7.24 2.92
C ALA A 27 0.49 -6.16 3.06
N SER A 28 0.06 -4.92 3.32
CA SER A 28 0.97 -3.80 3.53
C SER A 28 0.41 -2.83 4.56
N THR A 29 1.30 -2.18 5.32
CA THR A 29 0.93 -1.32 6.44
C THR A 29 1.42 0.10 6.24
N ILE A 30 0.49 1.05 6.23
CA ILE A 30 0.78 2.48 6.41
C ILE A 30 0.97 2.70 7.91
N LEU A 31 2.21 2.63 8.35
CA LEU A 31 2.55 2.85 9.76
C LEU A 31 2.68 4.33 10.03
N VAL A 32 1.92 4.82 10.99
CA VAL A 32 1.88 6.22 11.41
C VAL A 32 2.57 6.36 12.76
N SER A 33 3.65 7.15 12.81
CA SER A 33 4.44 7.39 14.01
C SER A 33 3.65 8.13 15.09
N PRO A 34 4.13 8.18 16.34
CA PRO A 34 3.56 9.04 17.39
C PRO A 34 3.34 10.50 17.00
N ASN A 35 4.11 11.01 16.04
CA ASN A 35 4.04 12.39 15.55
C ASN A 35 3.30 12.54 14.19
N ASN A 36 2.53 11.53 13.76
CA ASN A 36 1.84 11.48 12.47
C ASN A 36 2.74 11.45 11.22
N GLU A 37 4.01 11.05 11.35
CA GLU A 37 4.87 10.76 10.20
C GLU A 37 4.57 9.36 9.66
N ILE A 38 4.82 9.16 8.39
CA ILE A 38 4.59 7.89 7.67
C ILE A 38 5.92 7.21 7.40
N LEU A 39 5.98 5.91 7.73
CA LEU A 39 7.14 5.08 7.41
C LEU A 39 7.10 4.61 5.97
N LEU A 40 8.16 4.91 5.22
CA LEU A 40 8.45 4.24 3.96
C LEU A 40 9.80 3.55 4.01
N LEU A 41 9.93 2.53 3.17
CA LEU A 41 11.15 1.77 2.97
C LEU A 41 11.71 2.08 1.58
N HIS A 42 12.96 2.50 1.51
CA HIS A 42 13.67 2.65 0.25
C HIS A 42 14.21 1.28 -0.19
N ARG A 43 13.74 0.78 -1.31
CA ARG A 43 14.23 -0.47 -1.93
C ARG A 43 15.49 -0.22 -2.71
N VAL A 44 16.52 -1.06 -2.50
CA VAL A 44 17.73 -0.96 -3.31
C VAL A 44 17.51 -1.37 -4.76
N GLN A 45 18.40 -0.91 -5.64
CA GLN A 45 18.30 -1.15 -7.09
C GLN A 45 18.31 -2.63 -7.50
N THR A 46 18.83 -3.53 -6.66
CA THR A 46 18.88 -4.97 -6.91
C THR A 46 17.59 -5.71 -6.60
N SER A 47 16.57 -5.04 -6.06
CA SER A 47 15.27 -5.66 -5.76
C SER A 47 14.61 -6.19 -7.04
N SER A 48 14.07 -7.41 -6.98
CA SER A 48 13.38 -8.07 -8.10
C SER A 48 12.01 -7.45 -8.43
N ALA A 49 11.45 -6.63 -7.51
CA ALA A 49 10.19 -5.94 -7.70
C ALA A 49 10.38 -4.47 -7.33
N PHE A 50 10.06 -3.58 -8.28
CA PHE A 50 10.09 -2.12 -8.05
C PHE A 50 11.43 -1.60 -7.49
N PRO A 51 12.57 -1.81 -8.20
CA PRO A 51 13.87 -1.34 -7.72
C PRO A 51 13.86 0.19 -7.52
N SER A 52 14.57 0.66 -6.51
CA SER A 52 14.68 2.09 -6.12
C SER A 52 13.38 2.78 -5.73
N ALA A 53 12.26 2.06 -5.60
CA ALA A 53 11.00 2.65 -5.14
C ALA A 53 10.96 2.80 -3.62
N HIS A 54 10.20 3.79 -3.17
CA HIS A 54 9.78 3.90 -1.77
C HIS A 54 8.43 3.23 -1.62
N VAL A 55 8.32 2.33 -0.66
CA VAL A 55 7.12 1.51 -0.44
C VAL A 55 6.72 1.48 1.03
N PHE A 56 5.43 1.24 1.29
CA PHE A 56 5.03 0.85 2.64
C PHE A 56 5.55 -0.55 2.95
N PRO A 57 5.89 -0.86 4.21
CA PRO A 57 6.22 -2.21 4.64
C PRO A 57 5.15 -3.21 4.24
N GLY A 58 5.54 -4.36 3.69
CA GLY A 58 4.61 -5.39 3.29
C GLY A 58 5.12 -6.36 2.23
N GLY A 59 4.47 -7.52 2.18
CA GLY A 59 4.83 -8.59 1.26
C GLY A 59 3.77 -9.66 1.13
N ASN A 60 4.17 -10.85 0.68
CA ASN A 60 3.27 -11.96 0.45
C ASN A 60 2.82 -12.60 1.76
N LEU A 61 1.57 -13.08 1.78
CA LEU A 61 1.13 -13.95 2.86
C LEU A 61 1.85 -15.30 2.79
N GLU A 62 2.16 -15.84 3.94
CA GLU A 62 2.69 -17.18 4.15
C GLU A 62 1.62 -18.12 4.74
N PRO A 63 1.76 -19.46 4.58
CA PRO A 63 0.84 -20.41 5.21
C PRO A 63 0.74 -20.26 6.72
N SER A 64 1.79 -19.77 7.38
CA SER A 64 1.85 -19.52 8.83
C SER A 64 1.00 -18.33 9.28
N ASP A 65 0.64 -17.41 8.37
CA ASP A 65 -0.19 -16.24 8.67
C ASP A 65 -1.66 -16.63 8.87
N GLY A 66 -2.12 -17.67 8.17
CA GLY A 66 -3.50 -18.17 8.23
C GLY A 66 -3.99 -18.69 6.89
N GLU A 67 -5.25 -19.11 6.87
CA GLU A 67 -5.87 -19.67 5.68
C GLU A 67 -6.38 -18.58 4.74
N VAL A 68 -6.12 -18.78 3.45
CA VAL A 68 -6.65 -17.99 2.33
C VAL A 68 -7.16 -18.96 1.27
N ALA A 69 -8.30 -18.68 0.67
CA ALA A 69 -8.86 -19.54 -0.38
C ALA A 69 -7.84 -19.77 -1.49
N SER A 70 -7.69 -21.02 -1.94
CA SER A 70 -6.69 -21.42 -2.93
C SER A 70 -7.07 -21.02 -4.35
N ASP A 71 -8.38 -20.98 -4.68
CA ASP A 71 -8.87 -20.57 -5.98
C ASP A 71 -8.66 -19.06 -6.19
N PRO A 72 -7.91 -18.65 -7.23
CA PRO A 72 -7.70 -17.24 -7.52
C PRO A 72 -8.96 -16.43 -7.87
N THR A 73 -10.03 -17.11 -8.26
CA THR A 73 -11.32 -16.50 -8.62
C THR A 73 -12.32 -16.48 -7.47
N ASP A 74 -12.01 -17.13 -6.37
CA ASP A 74 -12.84 -17.08 -5.16
C ASP A 74 -12.76 -15.68 -4.53
N VAL A 75 -13.91 -15.03 -4.38
CA VAL A 75 -14.00 -13.70 -3.76
C VAL A 75 -13.40 -13.71 -2.35
N ASN A 76 -13.57 -14.80 -1.59
CA ASN A 76 -13.02 -14.93 -0.23
C ASN A 76 -11.50 -14.87 -0.18
N ARG A 77 -10.81 -15.19 -1.29
CA ARG A 77 -9.35 -15.04 -1.39
C ARG A 77 -8.91 -13.60 -1.26
N HIS A 78 -9.75 -12.67 -1.65
CA HIS A 78 -9.47 -11.24 -1.73
C HIS A 78 -10.08 -10.44 -0.57
N LEU A 79 -10.96 -11.06 0.22
CA LEU A 79 -11.57 -10.39 1.36
C LEU A 79 -10.61 -10.33 2.54
N GLU A 80 -10.66 -9.20 3.24
CA GLU A 80 -9.92 -8.98 4.49
C GLU A 80 -10.25 -10.06 5.52
N ASN A 81 -9.22 -10.62 6.14
CA ASN A 81 -9.33 -11.63 7.18
C ASN A 81 -8.07 -11.65 8.06
N ILE A 82 -8.06 -12.55 9.05
CA ILE A 82 -6.96 -12.65 10.02
C ILE A 82 -5.60 -12.99 9.39
N ALA A 83 -5.57 -13.72 8.26
CA ALA A 83 -4.30 -14.02 7.58
C ALA A 83 -3.65 -12.76 7.01
N TYR A 84 -4.45 -11.85 6.40
CA TYR A 84 -3.95 -10.56 5.92
C TYR A 84 -3.42 -9.69 7.06
N ARG A 85 -4.11 -9.66 8.20
CA ARG A 85 -3.68 -8.90 9.40
C ARG A 85 -2.38 -9.46 9.98
N THR A 86 -2.29 -10.77 10.10
CA THR A 86 -1.08 -11.45 10.59
C THR A 86 0.09 -11.19 9.65
N GLY A 87 -0.10 -11.38 8.35
CA GLY A 87 0.92 -11.12 7.34
C GLY A 87 1.39 -9.66 7.33
N ALA A 88 0.47 -8.69 7.49
CA ALA A 88 0.83 -7.27 7.58
C ALA A 88 1.78 -6.98 8.75
N ILE A 89 1.52 -7.55 9.93
CA ILE A 89 2.38 -7.36 11.12
C ILE A 89 3.69 -8.12 10.96
N ARG A 90 3.67 -9.35 10.40
CA ARG A 90 4.88 -10.14 10.17
C ARG A 90 5.82 -9.43 9.18
N GLU A 91 5.32 -9.00 8.04
CA GLU A 91 6.10 -8.30 7.02
C GLU A 91 6.69 -6.98 7.58
N LEU A 92 5.88 -6.20 8.32
CA LEU A 92 6.37 -5.01 9.01
C LEU A 92 7.53 -5.35 9.95
N PHE A 93 7.41 -6.43 10.73
CA PHE A 93 8.48 -6.85 11.63
C PHE A 93 9.72 -7.31 10.85
N GLU A 94 9.56 -8.11 9.82
CA GLU A 94 10.67 -8.60 8.99
C GLU A 94 11.41 -7.48 8.27
N GLU A 95 10.72 -6.49 7.74
CA GLU A 95 11.33 -5.40 7.00
C GLU A 95 11.87 -4.26 7.87
N THR A 96 11.31 -4.03 9.07
CA THR A 96 11.65 -2.87 9.91
C THR A 96 12.12 -3.21 11.31
N GLY A 97 11.85 -4.42 11.79
CA GLY A 97 12.03 -4.80 13.19
C GLY A 97 11.00 -4.19 14.15
N ILE A 98 10.02 -3.44 13.68
CA ILE A 98 8.93 -2.91 14.51
C ILE A 98 7.99 -4.05 14.87
N LEU A 99 7.71 -4.23 16.16
CA LEU A 99 6.87 -5.30 16.67
C LEU A 99 5.53 -4.75 17.16
N LEU A 100 4.48 -5.03 16.42
CA LEU A 100 3.10 -4.73 16.82
C LEU A 100 2.50 -5.95 17.53
N ALA A 101 2.83 -6.11 18.79
CA ALA A 101 2.31 -7.16 19.67
C ALA A 101 2.06 -6.62 21.07
N ARG A 102 1.15 -7.24 21.80
CA ARG A 102 0.80 -6.90 23.18
C ARG A 102 0.98 -8.12 24.08
N GLU A 103 1.19 -7.90 25.39
CA GLU A 103 1.28 -8.98 26.36
C GLU A 103 0.03 -9.84 26.44
N SER A 104 -1.14 -9.23 26.19
CA SER A 104 -2.44 -9.89 26.11
C SER A 104 -3.40 -9.04 25.28
N ARG A 105 -4.59 -9.58 24.96
CA ARG A 105 -5.64 -8.81 24.24
C ARG A 105 -6.13 -7.58 25.02
N THR A 106 -6.03 -7.60 26.34
CA THR A 106 -6.46 -6.50 27.22
C THR A 106 -5.36 -5.51 27.55
N ALA A 107 -4.11 -5.79 27.20
CA ALA A 107 -3.01 -4.85 27.41
C ALA A 107 -3.18 -3.64 26.48
N GLU A 108 -3.01 -2.45 27.03
CA GLU A 108 -3.13 -1.20 26.25
C GLU A 108 -1.84 -0.88 25.48
N SER A 109 -0.69 -1.16 26.08
CA SER A 109 0.63 -0.90 25.51
C SER A 109 1.16 -2.05 24.69
N LEU A 110 2.04 -1.72 23.73
CA LEU A 110 2.81 -2.70 23.00
C LEU A 110 3.84 -3.38 23.89
N LEU A 111 4.10 -4.66 23.63
CA LEU A 111 5.09 -5.46 24.35
C LEU A 111 6.49 -4.86 24.13
N PRO A 112 7.19 -4.40 25.18
CA PRO A 112 8.52 -3.80 25.04
C PRO A 112 9.58 -4.90 24.85
N VAL A 113 10.06 -5.07 23.62
CA VAL A 113 11.12 -6.02 23.27
C VAL A 113 12.37 -5.26 22.84
N SER A 114 13.52 -5.59 23.43
CA SER A 114 14.78 -4.91 23.14
C SER A 114 15.18 -5.05 21.67
N THR A 115 15.89 -4.07 21.15
CA THR A 115 16.38 -4.08 19.76
C THR A 115 17.25 -5.29 19.45
N ALA A 116 18.09 -5.76 20.39
CA ALA A 116 18.93 -6.94 20.21
C ALA A 116 18.10 -8.20 19.98
N VAL A 117 17.08 -8.43 20.83
CA VAL A 117 16.17 -9.59 20.72
C VAL A 117 15.36 -9.54 19.44
N ARG A 118 14.85 -8.36 19.07
CA ARG A 118 14.10 -8.20 17.80
C ARG A 118 14.99 -8.43 16.58
N LYS A 119 16.24 -7.99 16.58
CA LYS A 119 17.19 -8.22 15.49
C LYS A 119 17.46 -9.71 15.29
N GLU A 120 17.71 -10.46 16.36
CA GLU A 120 17.89 -11.91 16.31
C GLU A 120 16.61 -12.62 15.82
N GLY A 121 15.45 -12.18 16.32
CA GLY A 121 14.15 -12.68 15.92
C GLY A 121 13.88 -12.48 14.43
N ARG A 122 14.14 -11.27 13.91
CA ARG A 122 14.02 -10.96 12.47
C ARG A 122 14.82 -11.93 11.61
N GLU A 123 16.11 -12.10 11.94
CA GLU A 123 16.96 -13.03 11.20
C GLU A 123 16.43 -14.46 11.22
N SER A 124 15.91 -14.91 12.34
CA SER A 124 15.41 -16.28 12.52
C SER A 124 14.09 -16.49 11.76
N VAL A 125 13.20 -15.51 11.80
CA VAL A 125 11.91 -15.53 11.10
C VAL A 125 12.14 -15.44 9.59
N HIS A 126 12.88 -14.44 9.12
CA HIS A 126 13.14 -14.22 7.70
C HIS A 126 13.85 -15.42 7.02
N LYS A 127 14.75 -16.09 7.75
CA LYS A 127 15.42 -17.32 7.26
C LYS A 127 14.55 -18.58 7.38
N GLY A 128 13.28 -18.46 7.80
CA GLY A 128 12.37 -19.58 8.01
C GLY A 128 12.80 -20.58 9.07
N LYS A 129 13.71 -20.21 9.99
CA LYS A 129 14.17 -21.09 11.08
C LYS A 129 13.09 -21.28 12.15
N VAL A 130 12.26 -20.28 12.33
CA VAL A 130 11.15 -20.27 13.27
C VAL A 130 10.01 -19.45 12.67
N SER A 131 8.73 -19.85 12.89
CA SER A 131 7.62 -19.02 12.49
C SER A 131 7.54 -17.77 13.36
N PHE A 132 7.02 -16.66 12.81
CA PHE A 132 6.85 -15.42 13.56
C PHE A 132 6.03 -15.62 14.83
N LYS A 133 4.95 -16.39 14.76
CA LYS A 133 4.12 -16.73 15.91
C LYS A 133 4.87 -17.52 16.99
N SER A 134 5.68 -18.51 16.57
CA SER A 134 6.49 -19.30 17.51
C SER A 134 7.58 -18.47 18.17
N TRP A 135 8.22 -17.57 17.40
CA TRP A 135 9.17 -16.62 17.95
C TRP A 135 8.52 -15.69 19.00
N LEU A 136 7.38 -15.09 18.66
CA LEU A 136 6.66 -14.23 19.59
C LEU A 136 6.30 -14.96 20.90
N SER A 137 5.79 -16.19 20.79
CA SER A 137 5.46 -17.02 21.95
C SER A 137 6.68 -17.40 22.82
N SER A 138 7.88 -17.44 22.23
CA SER A 138 9.11 -17.65 22.99
C SER A 138 9.56 -16.41 23.78
N ILE A 139 9.15 -15.22 23.36
CA ILE A 139 9.40 -13.96 24.08
C ILE A 139 8.41 -13.82 25.24
N SER A 140 7.14 -14.00 24.95
CA SER A 140 6.06 -14.03 25.95
C SER A 140 5.00 -15.04 25.55
N PRO A 141 4.72 -16.07 26.38
CA PRO A 141 3.76 -17.11 26.06
C PRO A 141 2.31 -16.63 25.84
N ASN A 142 1.96 -15.50 26.44
CA ASN A 142 0.61 -14.90 26.34
C ASN A 142 0.54 -13.78 25.29
N ALA A 143 1.66 -13.42 24.66
CA ALA A 143 1.70 -12.32 23.71
C ALA A 143 0.80 -12.59 22.49
N VAL A 144 0.11 -11.55 22.07
CA VAL A 144 -0.78 -11.56 20.91
C VAL A 144 -0.37 -10.46 19.94
N LEU A 145 -0.50 -10.74 18.64
CA LEU A 145 -0.34 -9.72 17.62
C LEU A 145 -1.45 -8.69 17.74
N ASP A 146 -1.12 -7.42 17.57
CA ASP A 146 -2.06 -6.30 17.70
C ASP A 146 -2.90 -6.11 16.42
N THR A 147 -3.48 -7.21 15.96
CA THR A 147 -4.28 -7.26 14.73
C THR A 147 -5.55 -6.42 14.81
N ASP A 148 -6.10 -6.23 16.00
CA ASP A 148 -7.38 -5.54 16.21
C ASP A 148 -7.26 -4.01 15.96
N ARG A 149 -6.05 -3.45 16.10
CA ARG A 149 -5.79 -2.02 15.84
C ARG A 149 -5.40 -1.72 14.39
N LEU A 150 -5.20 -2.73 13.55
CA LEU A 150 -5.06 -2.52 12.11
C LEU A 150 -6.40 -2.07 11.52
N ILE A 151 -6.40 -0.94 10.83
CA ILE A 151 -7.57 -0.37 10.17
C ILE A 151 -7.47 -0.72 8.69
N PRO A 152 -8.34 -1.58 8.12
CA PRO A 152 -8.38 -1.81 6.68
C PRO A 152 -8.61 -0.49 5.94
N PHE A 153 -7.81 -0.21 4.90
CA PHE A 153 -7.95 1.03 4.15
C PHE A 153 -8.50 0.77 2.75
N THR A 154 -7.77 0.03 1.93
CA THR A 154 -8.16 -0.31 0.56
C THR A 154 -7.59 -1.68 0.19
N HIS A 155 -8.15 -2.30 -0.83
CA HIS A 155 -7.60 -3.52 -1.41
C HIS A 155 -7.16 -3.28 -2.85
N TRP A 156 -5.92 -3.61 -3.18
CA TRP A 156 -5.35 -3.39 -4.51
C TRP A 156 -5.06 -4.70 -5.22
N ILE A 157 -5.50 -4.81 -6.48
CA ILE A 157 -5.19 -5.96 -7.32
C ILE A 157 -4.38 -5.48 -8.52
N THR A 158 -3.18 -6.02 -8.67
CA THR A 158 -2.30 -5.65 -9.78
C THR A 158 -2.97 -5.96 -11.13
N PRO A 159 -2.97 -5.04 -12.09
CA PRO A 159 -3.56 -5.27 -13.41
C PRO A 159 -2.99 -6.51 -14.12
N PRO A 160 -3.79 -7.18 -14.97
CA PRO A 160 -3.42 -8.45 -15.59
C PRO A 160 -2.28 -8.36 -16.62
N ASN A 161 -1.97 -7.17 -17.12
CA ASN A 161 -0.84 -6.92 -18.03
C ASN A 161 0.52 -6.79 -17.32
N VAL A 162 0.56 -6.88 -15.99
CA VAL A 162 1.78 -6.85 -15.20
C VAL A 162 2.23 -8.28 -14.90
N PRO A 163 3.50 -8.67 -15.16
CA PRO A 163 3.97 -10.04 -15.03
C PRO A 163 3.89 -10.61 -13.61
N LYS A 164 4.16 -9.80 -12.60
CA LYS A 164 4.11 -10.17 -11.18
C LYS A 164 2.93 -9.46 -10.54
N ARG A 165 1.94 -10.24 -10.11
CA ARG A 165 0.66 -9.72 -9.65
C ARG A 165 0.42 -10.03 -8.18
N PHE A 166 -0.17 -9.08 -7.49
CA PHE A 166 -0.53 -9.15 -6.08
C PHE A 166 -2.00 -8.76 -5.88
N THR A 167 -2.61 -9.35 -4.88
CA THR A 167 -3.87 -8.93 -4.30
C THR A 167 -3.55 -8.48 -2.87
N THR A 168 -3.48 -7.16 -2.66
CA THR A 168 -2.86 -6.55 -1.48
C THR A 168 -3.89 -5.83 -0.64
N GLN A 169 -4.08 -6.28 0.60
CA GLN A 169 -4.81 -5.53 1.59
C GLN A 169 -3.90 -4.46 2.20
N MET A 170 -4.35 -3.21 2.14
CA MET A 170 -3.67 -2.08 2.76
C MET A 170 -4.28 -1.79 4.12
N TYR A 171 -3.43 -1.59 5.13
CA TYR A 171 -3.84 -1.20 6.47
C TYR A 171 -3.24 0.12 6.89
N VAL A 172 -3.91 0.83 7.80
CA VAL A 172 -3.33 1.90 8.60
C VAL A 172 -3.16 1.40 10.02
N TYR A 173 -2.02 1.69 10.63
CA TYR A 173 -1.79 1.48 12.05
C TYR A 173 -1.21 2.75 12.66
N PHE A 174 -1.86 3.24 13.71
CA PHE A 174 -1.39 4.39 14.49
C PHE A 174 -0.61 3.93 15.71
N VAL A 175 0.69 4.21 15.74
CA VAL A 175 1.48 4.04 16.96
C VAL A 175 1.00 5.07 17.97
N ASP A 176 0.57 4.62 19.16
CA ASP A 176 0.08 5.51 20.20
C ASP A 176 1.16 6.53 20.61
N PRO A 177 0.84 7.83 20.82
CA PRO A 177 1.79 8.79 21.35
C PRO A 177 2.49 8.35 22.64
N ALA A 178 1.81 7.60 23.50
CA ALA A 178 2.37 7.03 24.71
C ALA A 178 3.48 6.00 24.45
N GLU A 179 3.55 5.41 23.26
CA GLU A 179 4.55 4.42 22.85
C GLU A 179 5.87 5.05 22.36
N LYS A 180 6.01 6.37 22.37
CA LYS A 180 7.18 7.08 21.84
C LYS A 180 8.53 6.59 22.41
N GLY A 181 8.54 6.13 23.65
CA GLY A 181 9.72 5.55 24.31
C GLY A 181 9.85 4.02 24.21
N ASN A 182 8.87 3.34 23.61
CA ASN A 182 8.88 1.88 23.52
C ASN A 182 9.90 1.42 22.46
N PRO A 183 10.90 0.58 22.84
CA PRO A 183 11.89 0.08 21.87
C PRO A 183 11.26 -0.67 20.70
N SER A 184 10.10 -1.31 20.88
CA SER A 184 9.43 -2.12 19.86
C SER A 184 8.93 -1.33 18.67
N VAL A 185 8.75 -0.01 18.78
CA VAL A 185 8.34 0.87 17.68
C VAL A 185 9.50 1.58 16.98
N HIS A 186 10.73 1.32 17.39
CA HIS A 186 11.91 1.88 16.74
C HIS A 186 12.31 1.01 15.54
N ALA A 187 12.20 1.59 14.35
CA ALA A 187 12.65 0.95 13.11
C ALA A 187 14.18 0.75 13.14
N THR A 188 14.62 -0.37 12.60
CA THR A 188 16.05 -0.66 12.40
C THR A 188 16.27 -1.02 10.94
N ALA A 189 17.37 -0.50 10.35
CA ALA A 189 17.75 -0.88 8.99
C ALA A 189 17.95 -2.39 8.90
N ASP A 190 17.49 -2.97 7.80
CA ASP A 190 17.70 -4.38 7.51
C ASP A 190 19.02 -4.56 6.76
N GLN A 191 19.88 -5.43 7.28
CA GLN A 191 21.11 -5.84 6.60
C GLN A 191 20.88 -6.99 5.60
N ILE A 192 19.67 -7.57 5.57
CA ILE A 192 19.36 -8.75 4.78
C ILE A 192 18.74 -8.34 3.43
N GLU A 193 17.71 -7.48 3.43
CA GLU A 193 17.05 -6.98 2.24
C GLU A 193 17.54 -5.60 1.77
N THR A 194 18.47 -4.99 2.51
CA THR A 194 19.05 -3.68 2.22
C THR A 194 17.99 -2.57 2.08
N MET A 195 16.96 -2.60 2.92
CA MET A 195 15.95 -1.56 2.99
C MET A 195 16.27 -0.56 4.09
N THR A 196 16.12 0.72 3.80
CA THR A 196 16.30 1.80 4.77
C THR A 196 14.95 2.38 5.15
N PRO A 197 14.53 2.23 6.42
CA PRO A 197 13.30 2.83 6.92
C PRO A 197 13.50 4.33 7.13
N GLU A 198 12.58 5.14 6.63
CA GLU A 198 12.57 6.59 6.81
C GLU A 198 11.17 7.07 7.20
N TRP A 199 11.13 8.04 8.14
CA TRP A 199 9.93 8.68 8.60
C TRP A 199 9.84 10.11 8.06
N ARG A 200 8.71 10.47 7.45
CA ARG A 200 8.43 11.83 6.99
C ARG A 200 6.92 12.08 7.03
N SER A 201 6.53 13.34 6.99
CA SER A 201 5.14 13.70 6.75
C SER A 201 4.68 13.14 5.40
N ALA A 202 3.37 12.86 5.26
CA ALA A 202 2.85 12.39 3.97
C ALA A 202 3.06 13.43 2.86
N ARG A 203 2.97 14.73 3.20
CA ARG A 203 3.24 15.85 2.30
C ARG A 203 4.69 15.87 1.81
N ASP A 204 5.65 15.62 2.69
CA ASP A 204 7.07 15.59 2.30
C ASP A 204 7.34 14.43 1.34
N TRP A 205 6.77 13.24 1.60
CA TRP A 205 6.86 12.12 0.67
C TRP A 205 6.31 12.45 -0.71
N LEU A 206 5.14 13.10 -0.78
CA LEU A 206 4.54 13.54 -2.04
C LEU A 206 5.39 14.60 -2.73
N SER A 207 6.00 15.54 -1.97
CA SER A 207 6.90 16.57 -2.52
C SER A 207 8.12 15.95 -3.17
N LEU A 208 8.79 15.00 -2.49
CA LEU A 208 9.95 14.28 -3.04
C LEU A 208 9.60 13.45 -4.28
N ALA A 209 8.39 12.87 -4.33
CA ALA A 209 7.94 12.16 -5.54
C ALA A 209 7.66 13.10 -6.71
N ARG A 210 7.12 14.30 -6.45
CA ARG A 210 6.86 15.32 -7.48
C ARG A 210 8.15 15.95 -8.03
N SER A 211 9.15 16.17 -7.16
CA SER A 211 10.48 16.63 -7.60
C SER A 211 11.27 15.56 -8.37
N GLY A 212 10.85 14.29 -8.28
CA GLY A 212 11.54 13.18 -8.92
C GLY A 212 12.67 12.57 -8.10
N ASP A 213 12.86 13.03 -6.84
CA ASP A 213 13.91 12.53 -5.94
C ASP A 213 13.64 11.10 -5.49
N ILE A 214 12.37 10.70 -5.43
CA ILE A 214 11.95 9.35 -5.11
C ILE A 214 10.96 8.78 -6.13
N ILE A 215 10.76 7.47 -6.09
CA ILE A 215 9.76 6.78 -6.89
C ILE A 215 8.64 6.28 -5.97
N LEU A 216 7.41 6.77 -6.20
CA LEU A 216 6.18 6.24 -5.61
C LEU A 216 5.30 5.64 -6.71
N PHE A 217 4.83 4.42 -6.51
CA PHE A 217 3.84 3.81 -7.40
C PHE A 217 2.44 4.41 -7.16
N PRO A 218 1.52 4.30 -8.11
CA PRO A 218 0.17 4.87 -8.00
C PRO A 218 -0.56 4.56 -6.69
N PRO A 219 -0.54 3.32 -6.15
CA PRO A 219 -1.15 3.05 -4.84
C PRO A 219 -0.55 3.86 -3.69
N GLN A 220 0.79 3.90 -3.59
CA GLN A 220 1.48 4.65 -2.53
C GLN A 220 1.18 6.14 -2.64
N PHE A 221 1.23 6.69 -3.84
CA PHE A 221 0.98 8.10 -4.07
C PHE A 221 -0.46 8.50 -3.69
N LEU A 222 -1.47 7.73 -4.13
CA LEU A 222 -2.87 7.99 -3.78
C LEU A 222 -3.11 7.90 -2.27
N LEU A 223 -2.60 6.84 -1.61
CA LEU A 223 -2.82 6.65 -0.18
C LEU A 223 -2.12 7.74 0.64
N LEU A 224 -0.90 8.14 0.28
CA LEU A 224 -0.23 9.29 0.89
C LEU A 224 -1.00 10.60 0.65
N TYR A 225 -1.54 10.81 -0.55
CA TYR A 225 -2.38 11.97 -0.86
C TYR A 225 -3.59 12.06 0.07
N LEU A 226 -4.37 10.97 0.20
CA LEU A 226 -5.54 10.90 1.07
C LEU A 226 -5.22 11.11 2.55
N VAL A 227 -4.07 10.59 2.99
CA VAL A 227 -3.59 10.74 4.37
C VAL A 227 -3.11 12.17 4.63
N SER A 228 -2.39 12.78 3.68
CA SER A 228 -1.82 14.13 3.82
C SER A 228 -2.86 15.21 4.01
N GLU A 229 -4.04 15.05 3.38
CA GLU A 229 -5.15 16.01 3.53
C GLU A 229 -5.61 16.18 4.98
N ILE A 230 -5.36 15.19 5.83
CA ILE A 230 -5.82 15.15 7.21
C ILE A 230 -4.65 15.25 8.19
N LEU A 231 -3.64 14.37 8.07
CA LEU A 231 -2.58 14.29 9.07
C LEU A 231 -1.62 15.49 9.02
N ASP A 232 -1.39 16.07 7.83
CA ASP A 232 -0.52 17.23 7.66
C ASP A 232 -1.27 18.59 7.81
N GLY A 233 -2.45 18.56 8.38
CA GLY A 233 -3.20 19.75 8.76
C GLY A 233 -2.53 20.49 9.92
N PRO A 234 -3.00 21.70 10.28
CA PRO A 234 -2.44 22.52 11.36
C PRO A 234 -2.61 21.87 12.74
N GLY A 235 -1.72 22.24 13.67
CA GLY A 235 -1.70 21.78 15.06
C GLY A 235 -0.89 20.49 15.25
N ASP A 236 0.00 20.53 16.26
CA ASP A 236 0.94 19.44 16.58
C ASP A 236 0.87 19.01 18.05
N SER A 237 -0.12 19.53 18.79
CA SER A 237 -0.40 19.05 20.15
C SER A 237 -0.87 17.61 20.12
N GLU A 238 -0.72 16.88 21.22
CA GLU A 238 -1.20 15.51 21.34
C GLU A 238 -2.71 15.41 21.03
N GLU A 239 -3.49 16.39 21.48
CA GLU A 239 -4.91 16.47 21.18
C GLU A 239 -5.17 16.64 19.68
N ASP A 240 -4.40 17.49 18.98
CA ASP A 240 -4.47 17.64 17.52
C ASP A 240 -4.09 16.36 16.78
N ILE A 241 -3.04 15.69 17.23
CA ILE A 241 -2.60 14.40 16.69
C ILE A 241 -3.75 13.39 16.77
N LEU A 242 -4.34 13.21 17.95
CA LEU A 242 -5.42 12.24 18.15
C LEU A 242 -6.69 12.64 17.38
N ARG A 243 -7.03 13.92 17.33
CA ARG A 243 -8.15 14.43 16.56
C ARG A 243 -7.99 14.13 15.05
N LYS A 244 -6.82 14.41 14.47
CA LYS A 244 -6.51 14.10 13.07
C LYS A 244 -6.64 12.60 12.76
N ARG A 245 -6.15 11.73 13.65
CA ARG A 245 -6.29 10.27 13.52
C ARG A 245 -7.74 9.83 13.55
N ALA A 246 -8.54 10.39 14.46
CA ALA A 246 -9.96 10.08 14.53
C ALA A 246 -10.71 10.50 13.24
N ILE A 247 -10.35 11.65 12.66
CA ILE A 247 -10.90 12.11 11.38
C ILE A 247 -10.49 11.16 10.25
N LEU A 248 -9.20 10.78 10.16
CA LEU A 248 -8.72 9.86 9.13
C LEU A 248 -9.40 8.49 9.25
N LYS A 249 -9.49 7.95 10.48
CA LYS A 249 -10.20 6.69 10.73
C LYS A 249 -11.65 6.76 10.24
N ARG A 250 -12.38 7.81 10.61
CA ARG A 250 -13.77 8.00 10.17
C ARG A 250 -13.85 8.09 8.65
N ARG A 251 -12.96 8.85 7.99
CA ARG A 251 -12.91 8.93 6.53
C ARG A 251 -12.72 7.56 5.88
N ILE A 252 -11.83 6.75 6.42
CA ILE A 252 -11.59 5.39 5.90
C ILE A 252 -12.81 4.49 6.08
N GLU A 253 -13.43 4.53 7.25
CA GLU A 253 -14.48 3.59 7.65
C GLU A 253 -15.88 3.94 7.10
N THR A 254 -16.16 5.23 6.88
CA THR A 254 -17.52 5.71 6.61
C THR A 254 -17.66 6.61 5.40
N GLU A 255 -16.57 7.20 4.89
CA GLU A 255 -16.61 8.12 3.77
C GLU A 255 -16.08 7.43 2.48
N GLY A 256 -16.61 7.85 1.36
CA GLY A 256 -16.24 7.37 0.03
C GLY A 256 -17.45 7.25 -0.88
N THR A 257 -17.18 7.17 -2.19
CA THR A 257 -18.22 7.10 -3.22
C THR A 257 -17.87 5.97 -4.19
N PRO A 258 -18.78 5.05 -4.48
CA PRO A 258 -20.09 4.75 -3.86
C PRO A 258 -19.98 3.91 -2.59
N VAL A 259 -18.78 3.53 -2.16
CA VAL A 259 -18.50 2.70 -0.97
C VAL A 259 -17.42 3.34 -0.11
N PRO A 260 -17.36 3.05 1.21
CA PRO A 260 -16.26 3.50 2.09
C PRO A 260 -14.88 3.05 1.60
N TRP A 261 -13.85 3.80 1.95
CA TRP A 261 -12.48 3.49 1.51
C TRP A 261 -12.03 2.08 1.90
N LYS A 262 -12.39 1.61 3.11
CA LYS A 262 -12.06 0.25 3.59
C LYS A 262 -12.64 -0.88 2.74
N ASP A 263 -13.71 -0.60 1.99
CA ASP A 263 -14.46 -1.57 1.19
C ASP A 263 -14.14 -1.44 -0.31
N LYS A 264 -13.19 -0.55 -0.69
CA LYS A 264 -12.79 -0.37 -2.09
C LYS A 264 -11.76 -1.40 -2.53
N PHE A 265 -12.06 -2.04 -3.66
CA PHE A 265 -11.17 -2.95 -4.38
C PHE A 265 -10.72 -2.28 -5.67
N ILE A 266 -9.43 -2.05 -5.84
CA ILE A 266 -8.90 -1.21 -6.90
C ILE A 266 -7.91 -2.01 -7.77
N SER A 267 -8.23 -2.12 -9.07
CA SER A 267 -7.28 -2.58 -10.07
C SER A 267 -7.16 -1.49 -11.14
N PRO A 268 -6.07 -0.72 -11.17
CA PRO A 268 -5.92 0.41 -12.09
C PRO A 268 -6.03 0.00 -13.55
N ILE A 269 -6.83 0.75 -14.32
CA ILE A 269 -7.02 0.51 -15.76
C ILE A 269 -6.68 1.79 -16.51
N GLY A 270 -5.80 1.69 -17.52
CA GLY A 270 -5.50 2.82 -18.39
C GLY A 270 -6.74 3.25 -19.17
N MET A 271 -7.14 4.50 -19.01
CA MET A 271 -8.25 5.09 -19.79
C MET A 271 -7.75 5.65 -21.12
N SER A 272 -6.60 6.31 -21.12
CA SER A 272 -5.99 6.96 -22.30
C SER A 272 -4.74 7.72 -21.93
N PHE A 273 -4.05 8.28 -22.92
CA PHE A 273 -2.91 9.17 -22.71
C PHE A 273 -3.39 10.62 -22.66
N GLY A 274 -2.88 11.41 -21.71
CA GLY A 274 -2.98 12.87 -21.73
C GLY A 274 -2.13 13.47 -22.87
N GLU A 275 -2.41 14.73 -23.24
CA GLU A 275 -1.59 15.46 -24.22
C GLU A 275 -0.13 15.65 -23.76
N ASP A 276 0.08 15.68 -22.45
CA ASP A 276 1.38 15.76 -21.80
C ASP A 276 2.12 14.41 -21.74
N GLY A 277 1.55 13.36 -22.35
CA GLY A 277 2.12 12.01 -22.40
C GLY A 277 1.91 11.19 -21.11
N ARG A 278 1.14 11.68 -20.14
CA ARG A 278 0.74 10.90 -18.96
C ARG A 278 -0.40 9.94 -19.31
N SER A 279 -0.32 8.74 -18.77
CA SER A 279 -1.46 7.83 -18.72
C SER A 279 -2.43 8.28 -17.64
N VAL A 280 -3.73 8.19 -17.92
CA VAL A 280 -4.80 8.36 -16.92
C VAL A 280 -5.26 6.99 -16.50
N LEU A 281 -5.11 6.66 -15.22
CA LEU A 281 -5.52 5.39 -14.63
C LEU A 281 -6.85 5.56 -13.91
N ALA A 282 -7.89 4.86 -14.37
CA ALA A 282 -9.15 4.71 -13.65
C ALA A 282 -8.99 3.71 -12.51
N LEU A 283 -9.70 3.96 -11.42
CA LEU A 283 -9.62 3.20 -10.18
C LEU A 283 -10.94 2.48 -9.82
N ASP A 284 -11.96 2.57 -10.68
CA ASP A 284 -13.34 2.14 -10.42
C ASP A 284 -13.57 0.62 -10.53
N LYS A 285 -12.60 -0.15 -11.00
CA LYS A 285 -12.76 -1.60 -11.20
C LYS A 285 -12.02 -2.42 -10.15
N PRO A 286 -12.63 -3.50 -9.66
CA PRO A 286 -12.01 -4.36 -8.65
C PRO A 286 -10.98 -5.35 -9.22
N GLY A 287 -10.85 -5.42 -10.54
CA GLY A 287 -9.98 -6.37 -11.22
C GLY A 287 -10.71 -7.57 -11.84
N PRO A 288 -10.02 -8.31 -12.71
CA PRO A 288 -10.65 -9.40 -13.46
C PRO A 288 -11.09 -10.57 -12.57
N GLU A 289 -10.40 -10.84 -11.48
CA GLU A 289 -10.72 -11.89 -10.52
C GLU A 289 -12.07 -11.65 -9.85
N LEU A 290 -12.42 -10.39 -9.65
CA LEU A 290 -13.64 -9.96 -8.94
C LEU A 290 -14.72 -9.40 -9.88
N LYS A 291 -14.58 -9.60 -11.20
CA LYS A 291 -15.51 -9.06 -12.20
C LYS A 291 -16.97 -9.51 -11.99
N ALA A 292 -17.18 -10.73 -11.48
CA ALA A 292 -18.50 -11.30 -11.20
C ALA A 292 -19.05 -10.91 -9.82
N SER A 293 -18.28 -10.21 -8.99
CA SER A 293 -18.69 -9.77 -7.66
C SER A 293 -19.39 -8.40 -7.71
N THR A 294 -19.98 -8.01 -6.58
CA THR A 294 -20.55 -6.67 -6.37
C THR A 294 -19.53 -5.64 -5.88
N LEU A 295 -18.27 -6.05 -5.69
CA LEU A 295 -17.20 -5.20 -5.21
C LEU A 295 -16.85 -4.11 -6.22
N LYS A 296 -16.46 -2.95 -5.71
CA LYS A 296 -16.18 -1.76 -6.53
C LYS A 296 -14.88 -1.11 -6.10
N GLY A 297 -14.24 -0.42 -7.05
CA GLY A 297 -13.12 0.45 -6.77
C GLY A 297 -13.57 1.87 -6.44
N ASP A 298 -12.71 2.83 -6.78
CA ASP A 298 -12.95 4.24 -6.58
C ASP A 298 -13.33 4.91 -7.90
N ASP A 299 -14.46 5.62 -7.93
CA ASP A 299 -14.94 6.36 -9.10
C ASP A 299 -14.75 7.88 -9.01
N GLU A 300 -14.24 8.37 -7.89
CA GLU A 300 -14.00 9.78 -7.63
C GLU A 300 -12.65 10.25 -8.17
N TYR A 301 -11.59 9.46 -7.96
CA TYR A 301 -10.23 9.82 -8.33
C TYR A 301 -9.73 9.07 -9.57
N VAL A 302 -8.72 9.66 -10.19
CA VAL A 302 -7.86 9.04 -11.20
C VAL A 302 -6.40 9.35 -10.87
N VAL A 303 -5.49 8.50 -11.32
CA VAL A 303 -4.06 8.76 -11.21
C VAL A 303 -3.51 9.11 -12.59
N LEU A 304 -2.84 10.27 -12.69
CA LEU A 304 -2.10 10.67 -13.87
C LEU A 304 -0.63 10.29 -13.65
N VAL A 305 -0.01 9.62 -14.62
CA VAL A 305 1.34 9.08 -14.44
C VAL A 305 2.09 8.89 -15.76
N LYS A 306 3.38 9.18 -15.79
CA LYS A 306 4.30 8.73 -16.84
C LYS A 306 5.03 7.49 -16.39
N PHE A 307 4.96 6.41 -17.16
CA PHE A 307 5.76 5.22 -16.92
C PHE A 307 7.05 5.28 -17.73
N ASN A 308 8.17 5.32 -17.02
CA ASN A 308 9.52 5.25 -17.56
C ASN A 308 10.15 3.86 -17.25
N ARG A 309 11.36 3.61 -17.79
CA ARG A 309 12.08 2.35 -17.48
C ARG A 309 12.42 2.19 -16.00
N GLU A 310 12.64 3.30 -15.31
CA GLU A 310 12.98 3.33 -13.88
C GLU A 310 11.75 3.25 -12.98
N GLY A 311 10.56 3.46 -13.50
CA GLY A 311 9.30 3.46 -12.76
C GLY A 311 8.39 4.64 -13.09
N PRO A 312 7.33 4.84 -12.31
CA PRO A 312 6.42 5.97 -12.48
C PRO A 312 7.09 7.31 -12.15
N ARG A 313 6.71 8.34 -12.91
CA ARG A 313 7.11 9.73 -12.74
C ARG A 313 5.91 10.63 -13.01
N ASP A 314 6.02 11.89 -12.61
CA ASP A 314 5.00 12.92 -12.82
C ASP A 314 3.61 12.43 -12.31
N VAL A 315 3.60 11.76 -11.15
CA VAL A 315 2.37 11.18 -10.57
C VAL A 315 1.56 12.28 -9.93
N GLU A 316 0.28 12.37 -10.31
CA GLU A 316 -0.68 13.30 -9.75
C GLU A 316 -2.05 12.63 -9.56
N ILE A 317 -2.80 13.13 -8.59
CA ILE A 317 -4.19 12.73 -8.35
C ILE A 317 -5.11 13.80 -8.93
N GLY A 318 -6.08 13.37 -9.72
CA GLY A 318 -7.12 14.24 -10.27
C GLY A 318 -8.51 13.75 -9.91
N LEU A 319 -9.47 14.67 -9.83
CA LEU A 319 -10.88 14.31 -9.75
C LEU A 319 -11.34 13.80 -11.13
N ARG A 320 -11.85 12.58 -11.15
CA ARG A 320 -12.27 11.91 -12.41
C ARG A 320 -13.21 12.79 -13.26
N LYS A 321 -14.20 13.40 -12.62
CA LYS A 321 -15.17 14.28 -13.30
C LYS A 321 -14.50 15.47 -14.00
N GLU A 322 -13.46 16.06 -13.39
CA GLU A 322 -12.75 17.21 -13.93
C GLU A 322 -11.86 16.80 -15.10
N VAL A 323 -11.08 15.74 -14.91
CA VAL A 323 -10.24 15.19 -15.97
C VAL A 323 -11.06 14.78 -17.19
N LEU A 324 -12.23 14.14 -17.01
CA LEU A 324 -13.12 13.78 -18.11
C LEU A 324 -13.77 15.01 -18.77
N ARG A 325 -14.08 16.07 -18.02
CA ARG A 325 -14.59 17.33 -18.57
C ARG A 325 -13.54 18.00 -19.45
N GLU A 326 -12.34 18.21 -18.93
CA GLU A 326 -11.23 18.83 -19.68
C GLU A 326 -10.91 18.08 -20.98
N ARG A 327 -10.94 16.75 -20.95
CA ARG A 327 -10.73 15.90 -22.12
C ARG A 327 -11.80 16.08 -23.19
N ARG A 328 -13.09 16.18 -22.78
CA ARG A 328 -14.20 16.45 -23.73
C ARG A 328 -14.09 17.84 -24.35
N GLU A 329 -13.78 18.85 -23.54
CA GLU A 329 -13.59 20.23 -24.00
C GLU A 329 -12.46 20.35 -25.01
N ARG A 330 -11.39 19.55 -24.84
CA ARG A 330 -10.26 19.47 -25.78
C ARG A 330 -10.47 18.51 -26.95
N GLY A 331 -11.63 17.86 -27.05
CA GLY A 331 -11.97 16.94 -28.15
C GLY A 331 -11.18 15.63 -28.18
N ILE A 332 -10.53 15.25 -27.05
CA ILE A 332 -9.73 14.03 -26.93
C ILE A 332 -10.64 12.80 -26.84
N ASP A 333 -11.76 12.91 -26.13
CA ASP A 333 -12.79 11.87 -26.02
C ASP A 333 -13.93 12.19 -26.99
N LYS A 334 -13.85 11.72 -28.23
CA LYS A 334 -15.06 11.68 -29.08
C LYS A 334 -16.02 10.65 -28.47
N PRO A 335 -17.32 11.00 -28.31
CA PRO A 335 -18.29 10.01 -27.91
C PRO A 335 -18.23 8.85 -28.91
N SER A 336 -18.00 7.62 -28.40
CA SER A 336 -18.11 6.43 -29.24
C SER A 336 -19.51 6.45 -29.82
N LYS A 337 -19.62 6.51 -31.16
CA LYS A 337 -20.87 6.26 -31.81
C LYS A 337 -21.28 4.83 -31.45
N ILE A 338 -22.31 4.73 -30.62
CA ILE A 338 -23.03 3.48 -30.37
C ILE A 338 -23.66 3.01 -31.67
#